data_885c6211ed77cc89793d8a3789b3c4a3
#
_entry.id   885c6211ed77cc89793d8a3789b3c4a3
#
_cell.length_a   1.000
_cell.length_b   1.000
_cell.length_c   1.000
_cell.angle_alpha   90.00
_cell.angle_beta   90.00
_cell.angle_gamma   90.00
#
_symmetry.space_group_name_H-M   'P 1'
#
loop_
_entity.id
_entity.type
_entity.pdbx_description
1 polymer ?
#
loop_
_entity_poly.entity_id
_entity_poly.type
_entity_poly.pdbx_seq_one_letter_code
_entity_poly.pdbx_strand_id
1 'polypeptide(L)'
;WTEPGGVMTMTPVPGTEDMFLATHKFYSPNDSKEAKIVIAKKEAQGWSIRTLCDAPFVHRFGILNRNGINYLIVCCLKSGHEYKDDWRMPGACYGAILPEDLSPYNEANQLKLTPIKIGMLKNHGYSQIKVDGYDAAVVGCEEGVFVFAPPAAVGEPWTVKQVLSVPTSDAVLMDFDGDGKLELGAISPFHGASLLIYHLDAHGNYVPQWKFGKPEKETDMIHATWACQLLGKPTWIVGWRKGTKDTIAITWDGETGDYHVDYIDRNTGCANAMHFVNAKGQDVVVGTNREIDEVAMYIIEED
;
A
#
# COMPACT_ATOMS: atom_id res chain seq x y z
N TRP A 1 8.97 9.98 18.30
CA TRP A 1 10.37 9.58 18.47
C TRP A 1 11.24 10.16 17.33
N THR A 2 12.52 10.25 17.58
CA THR A 2 13.46 10.84 16.63
C THR A 2 14.37 9.80 15.95
N GLU A 3 14.59 8.63 16.56
CA GLU A 3 15.44 7.56 16.05
C GLU A 3 14.96 6.18 16.52
N PRO A 4 15.18 5.11 15.72
CA PRO A 4 15.68 5.15 14.34
C PRO A 4 14.60 5.67 13.38
N GLY A 5 15.03 6.23 12.24
CA GLY A 5 14.15 6.61 11.13
C GLY A 5 13.81 5.46 10.18
N GLY A 6 13.52 5.81 8.92
CA GLY A 6 13.22 4.83 7.88
C GLY A 6 11.80 4.24 8.00
N VAL A 7 10.82 5.11 8.31
CA VAL A 7 9.41 4.71 8.38
C VAL A 7 8.77 4.82 6.99
N MET A 8 8.36 3.67 6.43
CA MET A 8 7.68 3.60 5.13
C MET A 8 6.20 3.30 5.26
N THR A 9 5.80 2.58 6.29
CA THR A 9 4.41 2.19 6.55
C THR A 9 4.10 2.34 8.02
N MET A 10 2.90 2.84 8.30
CA MET A 10 2.32 2.93 9.64
C MET A 10 0.88 2.40 9.58
N THR A 11 0.48 1.58 10.54
CA THR A 11 -0.86 0.99 10.58
C THR A 11 -1.36 0.94 12.03
N PRO A 12 -2.53 1.51 12.35
CA PRO A 12 -3.13 1.40 13.68
C PRO A 12 -3.32 -0.07 14.07
N VAL A 13 -3.10 -0.38 15.34
CA VAL A 13 -3.41 -1.70 15.89
C VAL A 13 -4.90 -1.78 16.20
N PRO A 14 -5.67 -2.71 15.58
CA PRO A 14 -7.09 -2.83 15.83
C PRO A 14 -7.44 -2.99 17.32
N GLY A 15 -8.49 -2.31 17.76
CA GLY A 15 -8.95 -2.36 19.15
C GLY A 15 -8.14 -1.49 20.12
N THR A 16 -7.21 -0.65 19.62
CA THR A 16 -6.44 0.31 20.43
C THR A 16 -6.56 1.72 19.87
N GLU A 17 -6.44 2.74 20.74
CA GLU A 17 -6.43 4.16 20.33
C GLU A 17 -5.04 4.79 20.47
N ASP A 18 -4.11 4.09 21.10
CA ASP A 18 -2.81 4.59 21.51
C ASP A 18 -1.64 3.80 20.90
N MET A 19 -1.93 2.86 19.97
CA MET A 19 -0.92 1.94 19.45
C MET A 19 -1.00 1.81 17.93
N PHE A 20 0.17 1.79 17.28
CA PHE A 20 0.30 1.46 15.87
C PHE A 20 1.58 0.65 15.61
N LEU A 21 1.59 -0.07 14.51
CA LEU A 21 2.80 -0.70 13.97
C LEU A 21 3.46 0.25 12.97
N ALA A 22 4.79 0.23 12.90
CA ALA A 22 5.56 1.01 11.94
C ALA A 22 6.78 0.25 11.43
N THR A 23 7.19 0.52 10.19
CA THR A 23 8.52 0.09 9.74
C THR A 23 9.60 0.95 10.39
N HIS A 24 10.73 0.35 10.69
CA HIS A 24 11.96 1.05 11.10
C HIS A 24 13.12 0.62 10.22
N LYS A 25 14.12 1.48 10.08
CA LYS A 25 15.38 1.23 9.37
C LYS A 25 15.21 0.86 7.88
N PHE A 26 14.13 1.31 7.26
CA PHE A 26 14.02 1.25 5.81
C PHE A 26 14.41 2.61 5.21
N TYR A 27 15.68 2.84 4.96
CA TYR A 27 16.15 4.13 4.40
C TYR A 27 16.12 4.13 2.87
N SER A 28 16.35 2.97 2.25
CA SER A 28 16.22 2.76 0.81
C SER A 28 16.17 1.25 0.52
N PRO A 29 15.83 0.81 -0.71
CA PRO A 29 15.94 -0.60 -1.09
C PRO A 29 17.31 -1.24 -0.88
N ASN A 30 18.36 -0.42 -0.90
CA ASN A 30 19.74 -0.86 -0.70
C ASN A 30 20.27 -0.64 0.72
N ASP A 31 19.47 0.00 1.57
CA ASP A 31 19.78 0.27 2.97
C ASP A 31 18.55 -0.05 3.84
N SER A 32 18.20 -1.34 3.88
CA SER A 32 17.05 -1.86 4.61
C SER A 32 17.21 -3.32 5.05
N LYS A 33 18.44 -3.83 5.05
CA LYS A 33 18.74 -5.18 5.53
C LYS A 33 18.39 -5.35 7.01
N GLU A 34 18.48 -4.29 7.80
CA GLU A 34 18.12 -4.27 9.22
C GLU A 34 16.70 -3.78 9.48
N ALA A 35 15.88 -3.66 8.42
CA ALA A 35 14.51 -3.20 8.57
C ALA A 35 13.70 -4.17 9.43
N LYS A 36 12.78 -3.59 10.19
CA LYS A 36 11.91 -4.31 11.12
C LYS A 36 10.55 -3.63 11.23
N ILE A 37 9.61 -4.34 11.81
CA ILE A 37 8.33 -3.78 12.24
C ILE A 37 8.39 -3.58 13.74
N VAL A 38 8.00 -2.40 14.19
CA VAL A 38 7.97 -2.00 15.60
C VAL A 38 6.56 -1.71 16.06
N ILE A 39 6.35 -1.89 17.36
CA ILE A 39 5.17 -1.44 18.09
C ILE A 39 5.49 -0.06 18.65
N ALA A 40 4.71 0.94 18.23
CA ALA A 40 4.74 2.27 18.79
C ALA A 40 3.50 2.46 19.68
N LYS A 41 3.72 2.69 20.97
CA LYS A 41 2.65 2.93 21.94
C LYS A 41 2.79 4.31 22.55
N LYS A 42 1.69 5.06 22.59
CA LYS A 42 1.63 6.37 23.24
C LYS A 42 1.62 6.16 24.76
N GLU A 43 2.47 6.89 25.44
CA GLU A 43 2.56 6.91 26.90
C GLU A 43 2.50 8.35 27.43
N ALA A 44 2.42 8.53 28.75
CA ALA A 44 2.29 9.87 29.35
C ALA A 44 3.42 10.84 28.97
N GLN A 45 4.63 10.32 28.69
CA GLN A 45 5.81 11.13 28.39
C GLN A 45 6.31 10.96 26.92
N GLY A 46 5.45 10.51 26.01
CA GLY A 46 5.79 10.34 24.61
C GLY A 46 5.47 8.96 24.05
N TRP A 47 6.32 8.44 23.20
CA TRP A 47 6.11 7.16 22.52
C TRP A 47 7.14 6.13 22.98
N SER A 48 6.69 4.96 23.43
CA SER A 48 7.55 3.79 23.59
C SER A 48 7.61 3.01 22.28
N ILE A 49 8.82 2.56 21.93
CA ILE A 49 9.07 1.83 20.69
C ILE A 49 9.70 0.49 21.02
N ARG A 50 9.08 -0.61 20.58
CA ARG A 50 9.58 -1.97 20.78
C ARG A 50 9.54 -2.74 19.48
N THR A 51 10.48 -3.64 19.27
CA THR A 51 10.48 -4.54 18.09
C THR A 51 9.33 -5.53 18.19
N LEU A 52 8.53 -5.63 17.12
CA LEU A 52 7.57 -6.70 16.92
C LEU A 52 8.26 -7.89 16.23
N CYS A 53 8.93 -7.63 15.11
CA CYS A 53 9.67 -8.63 14.35
C CYS A 53 10.72 -8.01 13.43
N ASP A 54 11.80 -8.71 13.19
CA ASP A 54 12.71 -8.41 12.11
C ASP A 54 12.04 -8.74 10.76
N ALA A 55 12.16 -7.83 9.81
CA ALA A 55 11.60 -7.95 8.47
C ALA A 55 12.53 -7.30 7.45
N PRO A 56 13.67 -7.92 7.12
CA PRO A 56 14.64 -7.37 6.18
C PRO A 56 13.97 -6.96 4.86
N PHE A 57 14.28 -5.75 4.40
CA PHE A 57 13.74 -5.16 3.17
C PHE A 57 12.22 -4.98 3.15
N VAL A 58 11.54 -4.95 4.31
CA VAL A 58 10.10 -4.65 4.37
C VAL A 58 9.84 -3.25 3.85
N HIS A 59 8.97 -3.15 2.85
CA HIS A 59 8.54 -1.87 2.29
C HIS A 59 7.13 -1.52 2.73
N ARG A 60 6.22 -2.48 2.64
CA ARG A 60 4.82 -2.33 3.05
C ARG A 60 4.42 -3.49 3.95
N PHE A 61 3.45 -3.22 4.80
CA PHE A 61 2.74 -4.25 5.57
C PHE A 61 1.32 -3.76 5.87
N GLY A 62 0.45 -4.68 6.26
CA GLY A 62 -0.89 -4.34 6.70
C GLY A 62 -1.44 -5.35 7.70
N ILE A 63 -2.53 -4.97 8.35
CA ILE A 63 -3.29 -5.81 9.24
C ILE A 63 -4.63 -6.10 8.57
N LEU A 64 -4.91 -7.36 8.32
CA LEU A 64 -6.12 -7.85 7.66
C LEU A 64 -6.99 -8.58 8.68
N ASN A 65 -8.28 -8.29 8.72
CA ASN A 65 -9.22 -9.00 9.57
C ASN A 65 -10.03 -10.00 8.78
N ARG A 66 -10.15 -11.23 9.30
CA ARG A 66 -11.10 -12.24 8.84
C ARG A 66 -11.68 -13.01 10.01
N ASN A 67 -12.99 -13.03 10.11
CA ASN A 67 -13.74 -13.73 11.18
C ASN A 67 -13.27 -13.35 12.61
N GLY A 68 -12.93 -12.06 12.82
CA GLY A 68 -12.44 -11.54 14.10
C GLY A 68 -10.96 -11.81 14.39
N ILE A 69 -10.24 -12.51 13.50
CA ILE A 69 -8.81 -12.77 13.65
C ILE A 69 -8.02 -11.71 12.84
N ASN A 70 -7.08 -11.07 13.49
CA ASN A 70 -6.17 -10.13 12.84
C ASN A 70 -4.91 -10.87 12.33
N TYR A 71 -4.59 -10.65 11.07
CA TYR A 71 -3.43 -11.22 10.39
C TYR A 71 -2.51 -10.10 9.93
N LEU A 72 -1.23 -10.20 10.26
CA LEU A 72 -0.18 -9.35 9.70
C LEU A 72 0.25 -9.94 8.35
N ILE A 73 0.29 -9.11 7.30
CA ILE A 73 0.95 -9.41 6.03
C ILE A 73 2.11 -8.44 5.83
N VAL A 74 3.26 -8.95 5.43
CA VAL A 74 4.52 -8.19 5.31
C VAL A 74 5.09 -8.38 3.92
N CYS A 75 5.30 -7.28 3.18
CA CYS A 75 5.79 -7.25 1.82
C CYS A 75 7.25 -6.78 1.80
N CYS A 76 8.17 -7.68 1.43
CA CYS A 76 9.60 -7.39 1.35
C CYS A 76 10.03 -7.26 -0.11
N LEU A 77 10.67 -6.14 -0.47
CA LEU A 77 11.10 -5.81 -1.84
C LEU A 77 12.02 -6.84 -2.47
N LYS A 78 12.91 -7.37 -1.67
CA LYS A 78 13.94 -8.36 -2.04
C LYS A 78 14.37 -9.15 -0.80
N SER A 79 15.10 -10.23 -0.98
CA SER A 79 15.63 -11.07 0.10
C SER A 79 17.10 -10.80 0.44
N GLY A 80 17.79 -10.04 -0.40
CA GLY A 80 19.20 -9.71 -0.22
C GLY A 80 19.79 -8.92 -1.38
N HIS A 81 21.07 -8.60 -1.28
CA HIS A 81 21.90 -8.04 -2.34
C HIS A 81 23.38 -8.31 -2.05
N GLU A 82 24.18 -8.41 -3.08
CA GLU A 82 25.65 -8.49 -2.98
C GLU A 82 26.32 -7.13 -3.20
N TYR A 83 25.69 -6.24 -3.97
CA TYR A 83 26.14 -4.89 -4.25
C TYR A 83 24.95 -3.91 -4.34
N LYS A 84 25.24 -2.62 -4.37
CA LYS A 84 24.21 -1.58 -4.52
C LYS A 84 23.43 -1.82 -5.83
N ASP A 85 22.10 -1.67 -5.76
CA ASP A 85 21.17 -1.86 -6.88
C ASP A 85 21.11 -3.30 -7.43
N ASP A 86 21.56 -4.30 -6.65
CA ASP A 86 21.37 -5.71 -6.97
C ASP A 86 19.91 -6.13 -6.72
N TRP A 87 19.21 -6.50 -7.78
CA TRP A 87 17.82 -6.96 -7.77
C TRP A 87 17.64 -8.44 -8.15
N ARG A 88 18.72 -9.23 -8.12
CA ARG A 88 18.67 -10.66 -8.48
C ARG A 88 18.00 -11.55 -7.44
N MET A 89 17.88 -11.06 -6.20
CA MET A 89 17.32 -11.81 -5.08
C MET A 89 15.89 -11.34 -4.83
N PRO A 90 14.86 -12.04 -5.37
CA PRO A 90 13.47 -11.61 -5.24
C PRO A 90 13.00 -11.62 -3.79
N GLY A 91 12.03 -10.77 -3.50
CA GLY A 91 11.40 -10.68 -2.20
C GLY A 91 10.29 -11.72 -2.00
N ALA A 92 9.48 -11.46 -0.98
CA ALA A 92 8.39 -12.34 -0.58
C ALA A 92 7.31 -11.58 0.18
N CYS A 93 6.11 -12.18 0.27
CA CYS A 93 5.12 -11.85 1.27
C CYS A 93 5.19 -12.88 2.41
N TYR A 94 5.18 -12.36 3.63
CA TYR A 94 5.14 -13.16 4.86
C TYR A 94 3.85 -12.86 5.61
N GLY A 95 3.42 -13.79 6.47
CA GLY A 95 2.26 -13.62 7.32
C GLY A 95 2.45 -14.14 8.73
N ALA A 96 1.64 -13.61 9.63
CA ALA A 96 1.49 -14.10 10.99
C ALA A 96 0.08 -13.77 11.51
N ILE A 97 -0.42 -14.52 12.48
CA ILE A 97 -1.54 -14.05 13.30
C ILE A 97 -0.99 -12.94 14.20
N LEU A 98 -1.65 -11.79 14.20
CA LEU A 98 -1.33 -10.69 15.10
C LEU A 98 -2.10 -10.90 16.41
N PRO A 99 -1.42 -11.17 17.54
CA PRO A 99 -2.10 -11.34 18.82
C PRO A 99 -2.74 -10.03 19.30
N GLU A 100 -3.79 -10.13 20.09
CA GLU A 100 -4.41 -8.97 20.75
C GLU A 100 -3.46 -8.33 21.77
N ASP A 101 -2.73 -9.17 22.55
CA ASP A 101 -1.71 -8.68 23.47
C ASP A 101 -0.32 -8.66 22.81
N LEU A 102 0.17 -7.46 22.54
CA LEU A 102 1.51 -7.22 22.01
C LEU A 102 2.56 -6.95 23.10
N SER A 103 2.19 -6.99 24.37
CA SER A 103 3.10 -6.68 25.49
C SER A 103 4.30 -7.61 25.61
N PRO A 104 4.23 -8.91 25.24
CA PRO A 104 5.37 -9.82 25.33
C PRO A 104 6.45 -9.56 24.27
N TYR A 105 6.13 -8.85 23.18
CA TYR A 105 7.05 -8.71 22.04
C TYR A 105 8.06 -7.58 22.25
N ASN A 106 9.32 -7.91 21.96
CA ASN A 106 10.48 -7.02 22.05
C ASN A 106 11.65 -7.63 21.23
N GLU A 107 12.83 -7.02 21.28
CA GLU A 107 14.02 -7.48 20.54
C GLU A 107 14.40 -8.95 20.83
N ALA A 108 14.20 -9.43 22.06
CA ALA A 108 14.52 -10.80 22.45
C ALA A 108 13.39 -11.82 22.21
N ASN A 109 12.15 -11.35 22.05
CA ASN A 109 10.98 -12.18 21.82
C ASN A 109 10.14 -11.60 20.67
N GLN A 110 10.36 -12.08 19.47
CA GLN A 110 9.78 -11.53 18.26
C GLN A 110 8.64 -12.39 17.72
N LEU A 111 7.68 -11.75 17.07
CA LEU A 111 6.63 -12.42 16.32
C LEU A 111 7.24 -13.17 15.13
N LYS A 112 6.95 -14.46 15.01
CA LYS A 112 7.45 -15.28 13.91
C LYS A 112 6.65 -15.07 12.63
N LEU A 113 7.32 -14.63 11.58
CA LEU A 113 6.78 -14.53 10.24
C LEU A 113 6.96 -15.85 9.49
N THR A 114 5.92 -16.28 8.76
CA THR A 114 5.97 -17.44 7.86
C THR A 114 5.81 -17.00 6.40
N PRO A 115 6.57 -17.56 5.45
CA PRO A 115 6.40 -17.24 4.04
C PRO A 115 4.99 -17.62 3.56
N ILE A 116 4.30 -16.69 2.89
CA ILE A 116 3.05 -16.93 2.16
C ILE A 116 3.37 -17.19 0.69
N LYS A 117 4.16 -16.29 0.09
CA LYS A 117 4.59 -16.39 -1.31
C LYS A 117 6.00 -15.82 -1.45
N ILE A 118 6.88 -16.61 -2.03
CA ILE A 118 8.26 -16.25 -2.37
C ILE A 118 8.38 -15.94 -3.87
N GLY A 119 9.51 -15.36 -4.29
CA GLY A 119 9.78 -15.08 -5.69
C GLY A 119 9.00 -13.88 -6.22
N MET A 120 8.87 -12.82 -5.40
CA MET A 120 8.19 -11.57 -5.73
C MET A 120 9.23 -10.44 -5.79
N LEU A 121 9.78 -10.20 -6.98
CA LEU A 121 10.80 -9.17 -7.16
C LEU A 121 10.17 -7.78 -7.15
N LYS A 122 10.84 -6.82 -6.49
CA LYS A 122 10.34 -5.46 -6.34
C LYS A 122 8.89 -5.43 -5.79
N ASN A 123 8.65 -6.24 -4.78
CA ASN A 123 7.38 -6.35 -4.07
C ASN A 123 7.09 -5.05 -3.30
N HIS A 124 6.61 -4.03 -4.04
CA HIS A 124 6.57 -2.63 -3.62
C HIS A 124 5.18 -2.21 -3.18
N GLY A 125 4.18 -2.48 -4.00
CA GLY A 125 2.83 -1.99 -3.83
C GLY A 125 2.03 -2.80 -2.82
N TYR A 126 1.25 -2.10 -2.02
CA TYR A 126 0.27 -2.69 -1.12
C TYR A 126 -0.95 -1.80 -1.03
N SER A 127 -2.11 -2.37 -1.25
CA SER A 127 -3.39 -1.78 -0.90
C SER A 127 -4.28 -2.82 -0.22
N GLN A 128 -5.35 -2.38 0.42
CA GLN A 128 -6.29 -3.25 1.12
C GLN A 128 -7.68 -3.07 0.55
N ILE A 129 -8.37 -4.18 0.39
CA ILE A 129 -9.77 -4.21 -0.04
C ILE A 129 -10.60 -5.04 0.93
N LYS A 130 -11.90 -4.82 0.91
CA LYS A 130 -12.86 -5.67 1.60
C LYS A 130 -13.60 -6.54 0.58
N VAL A 131 -13.55 -7.85 0.76
CA VAL A 131 -14.17 -8.84 -0.12
C VAL A 131 -15.02 -9.77 0.74
N ASP A 132 -16.31 -9.93 0.43
CA ASP A 132 -17.22 -10.83 1.15
C ASP A 132 -17.16 -10.70 2.68
N GLY A 133 -16.95 -9.45 3.17
CA GLY A 133 -16.94 -9.15 4.60
C GLY A 133 -15.59 -9.35 5.31
N TYR A 134 -14.53 -9.79 4.62
CA TYR A 134 -13.16 -9.87 5.17
C TYR A 134 -12.18 -8.97 4.41
N ASP A 135 -11.04 -8.70 5.03
CA ASP A 135 -9.99 -7.90 4.40
C ASP A 135 -9.08 -8.78 3.54
N ALA A 136 -8.67 -8.25 2.39
CA ALA A 136 -7.65 -8.85 1.52
C ALA A 136 -6.62 -7.81 1.11
N ALA A 137 -5.40 -8.24 0.86
CA ALA A 137 -4.34 -7.37 0.34
C ALA A 137 -4.18 -7.52 -1.17
N VAL A 138 -3.96 -6.41 -1.85
CA VAL A 138 -3.57 -6.34 -3.27
C VAL A 138 -2.11 -5.91 -3.31
N VAL A 139 -1.26 -6.72 -3.93
CA VAL A 139 0.19 -6.54 -3.90
C VAL A 139 0.74 -6.53 -5.32
N GLY A 140 1.47 -5.44 -5.66
CA GLY A 140 2.17 -5.28 -6.94
C GLY A 140 3.64 -5.67 -6.86
N CYS A 141 4.15 -6.35 -7.88
CA CYS A 141 5.55 -6.72 -8.03
C CYS A 141 5.92 -6.89 -9.51
N GLU A 142 7.17 -7.27 -9.81
CA GLU A 142 7.64 -7.50 -11.19
C GLU A 142 6.88 -8.64 -11.89
N GLU A 143 6.42 -9.64 -11.13
CA GLU A 143 5.66 -10.78 -11.64
C GLU A 143 4.17 -10.43 -11.89
N GLY A 144 3.71 -9.27 -11.44
CA GLY A 144 2.34 -8.78 -11.64
C GLY A 144 1.62 -8.41 -10.34
N VAL A 145 0.28 -8.56 -10.35
CA VAL A 145 -0.58 -8.22 -9.22
C VAL A 145 -1.17 -9.50 -8.61
N PHE A 146 -1.05 -9.60 -7.29
CA PHE A 146 -1.56 -10.72 -6.50
C PHE A 146 -2.55 -10.23 -5.43
N VAL A 147 -3.63 -11.00 -5.23
CA VAL A 147 -4.57 -10.81 -4.13
C VAL A 147 -4.29 -11.88 -3.08
N PHE A 148 -4.10 -11.43 -1.84
CA PHE A 148 -3.85 -12.27 -0.67
C PHE A 148 -5.06 -12.21 0.26
N ALA A 149 -5.74 -13.34 0.48
CA ALA A 149 -6.77 -13.46 1.48
C ALA A 149 -6.23 -14.22 2.70
N PRO A 150 -6.41 -13.70 3.93
CA PRO A 150 -5.99 -14.40 5.12
C PRO A 150 -6.81 -15.67 5.35
N PRO A 151 -6.29 -16.63 6.14
CA PRO A 151 -7.01 -17.86 6.49
C PRO A 151 -8.39 -17.59 7.09
N ALA A 152 -9.39 -18.41 6.77
CA ALA A 152 -10.72 -18.30 7.38
C ALA A 152 -10.74 -18.79 8.84
N ALA A 153 -9.81 -19.69 9.19
CA ALA A 153 -9.58 -20.18 10.54
C ALA A 153 -8.09 -20.36 10.82
N VAL A 154 -7.71 -20.38 12.09
CA VAL A 154 -6.33 -20.63 12.54
C VAL A 154 -5.85 -21.98 12.02
N GLY A 155 -4.66 -21.99 11.41
CA GLY A 155 -4.04 -23.21 10.86
C GLY A 155 -4.38 -23.50 9.41
N GLU A 156 -5.32 -22.80 8.81
CA GLU A 156 -5.58 -22.88 7.37
C GLU A 156 -4.53 -22.07 6.57
N PRO A 157 -4.33 -22.40 5.29
CA PRO A 157 -3.40 -21.64 4.45
C PRO A 157 -3.99 -20.31 4.00
N TRP A 158 -3.13 -19.36 3.66
CA TRP A 158 -3.48 -18.17 2.91
C TRP A 158 -3.93 -18.54 1.49
N THR A 159 -4.92 -17.84 0.98
CA THR A 159 -5.27 -17.91 -0.45
C THR A 159 -4.51 -16.83 -1.20
N VAL A 160 -3.81 -17.21 -2.28
CA VAL A 160 -3.05 -16.29 -3.13
C VAL A 160 -3.51 -16.46 -4.57
N LYS A 161 -4.03 -15.39 -5.16
CA LYS A 161 -4.50 -15.37 -6.55
C LYS A 161 -3.72 -14.31 -7.34
N GLN A 162 -3.06 -14.71 -8.42
CA GLN A 162 -2.54 -13.75 -9.40
C GLN A 162 -3.69 -13.27 -10.28
N VAL A 163 -3.89 -11.96 -10.34
CA VAL A 163 -4.98 -11.33 -11.10
C VAL A 163 -4.48 -10.62 -12.35
N LEU A 164 -3.22 -10.20 -12.37
CA LEU A 164 -2.57 -9.59 -13.53
C LEU A 164 -1.13 -10.10 -13.62
N SER A 165 -0.63 -10.41 -14.82
CA SER A 165 0.74 -10.88 -15.07
C SER A 165 1.61 -9.84 -15.80
N VAL A 166 1.34 -8.55 -15.54
CA VAL A 166 2.12 -7.43 -16.08
C VAL A 166 2.94 -6.80 -14.94
N PRO A 167 4.24 -6.52 -15.12
CA PRO A 167 5.04 -5.85 -14.11
C PRO A 167 4.35 -4.60 -13.56
N THR A 168 4.14 -4.57 -12.25
CA THR A 168 3.32 -3.55 -11.59
C THR A 168 4.00 -3.08 -10.31
N SER A 169 4.15 -1.75 -10.17
CA SER A 169 4.68 -1.16 -8.94
C SER A 169 3.66 -1.24 -7.82
N ASP A 170 2.49 -0.66 -8.06
CA ASP A 170 1.40 -0.54 -7.11
C ASP A 170 0.07 -0.79 -7.80
N ALA A 171 -0.89 -1.35 -7.09
CA ALA A 171 -2.22 -1.62 -7.62
C ALA A 171 -3.31 -1.41 -6.56
N VAL A 172 -4.50 -1.06 -7.02
CA VAL A 172 -5.73 -0.96 -6.24
C VAL A 172 -6.83 -1.75 -6.93
N LEU A 173 -7.77 -2.26 -6.15
CA LEU A 173 -9.02 -2.85 -6.65
C LEU A 173 -10.18 -2.08 -6.06
N MET A 174 -11.09 -1.61 -6.89
CA MET A 174 -12.30 -0.89 -6.50
C MET A 174 -13.35 -0.98 -7.61
N ASP A 175 -14.61 -1.03 -7.26
CA ASP A 175 -15.73 -0.84 -8.19
C ASP A 175 -15.82 0.66 -8.50
N PHE A 176 -15.14 1.10 -9.56
CA PHE A 176 -15.09 2.52 -9.92
C PHE A 176 -16.32 2.99 -10.69
N ASP A 177 -16.90 2.14 -11.53
CA ASP A 177 -18.02 2.49 -12.41
C ASP A 177 -19.40 2.09 -11.84
N GLY A 178 -19.42 1.37 -10.71
CA GLY A 178 -20.64 0.98 -10.01
C GLY A 178 -21.36 -0.21 -10.64
N ASP A 179 -20.68 -1.02 -11.48
CA ASP A 179 -21.27 -2.20 -12.13
C ASP A 179 -21.27 -3.47 -11.23
N GLY A 180 -20.70 -3.36 -10.04
CA GLY A 180 -20.58 -4.43 -9.04
C GLY A 180 -19.38 -5.34 -9.26
N LYS A 181 -18.51 -5.06 -10.22
CA LYS A 181 -17.22 -5.73 -10.39
C LYS A 181 -16.09 -4.80 -9.94
N LEU A 182 -14.96 -5.38 -9.59
CA LEU A 182 -13.80 -4.60 -9.19
C LEU A 182 -12.90 -4.35 -10.40
N GLU A 183 -12.70 -3.08 -10.72
CA GLU A 183 -11.65 -2.65 -11.63
C GLU A 183 -10.31 -2.68 -10.93
N LEU A 184 -9.25 -2.84 -11.73
CA LEU A 184 -7.88 -2.84 -11.26
C LEU A 184 -7.15 -1.61 -11.77
N GLY A 185 -6.85 -0.67 -10.85
CA GLY A 185 -5.93 0.43 -11.11
C GLY A 185 -4.49 -0.01 -10.88
N ALA A 186 -3.59 0.25 -11.83
CA ALA A 186 -2.19 -0.18 -11.76
C ALA A 186 -1.21 0.92 -12.19
N ILE A 187 -0.11 1.03 -11.43
CA ILE A 187 1.08 1.80 -11.79
C ILE A 187 2.07 0.84 -12.42
N SER A 188 2.40 1.01 -13.71
CA SER A 188 3.26 0.07 -14.45
C SER A 188 4.37 0.78 -15.24
N PRO A 189 5.56 0.18 -15.33
CA PRO A 189 6.14 -0.87 -14.48
C PRO A 189 6.55 -0.33 -13.09
N PHE A 190 7.51 -0.94 -12.42
CA PHE A 190 8.05 -0.49 -11.13
C PHE A 190 8.49 0.98 -11.17
N HIS A 191 7.91 1.82 -10.29
CA HIS A 191 8.06 3.27 -10.28
C HIS A 191 7.79 3.91 -11.66
N GLY A 192 6.89 3.31 -12.45
CA GLY A 192 6.64 3.69 -13.82
C GLY A 192 5.95 5.03 -14.00
N ALA A 193 5.75 5.39 -15.26
CA ALA A 193 5.11 6.64 -15.69
C ALA A 193 3.71 6.42 -16.27
N SER A 194 3.17 5.21 -16.21
CA SER A 194 1.86 4.88 -16.75
C SER A 194 0.89 4.44 -15.67
N LEU A 195 -0.28 5.05 -15.68
CA LEU A 195 -1.46 4.58 -14.97
C LEU A 195 -2.34 3.83 -15.96
N LEU A 196 -2.84 2.68 -15.54
CA LEU A 196 -3.78 1.88 -16.32
C LEU A 196 -4.94 1.49 -15.40
N ILE A 197 -6.15 1.52 -15.94
CA ILE A 197 -7.31 0.91 -15.32
C ILE A 197 -7.78 -0.22 -16.21
N TYR A 198 -7.95 -1.39 -15.60
CA TYR A 198 -8.36 -2.61 -16.24
C TYR A 198 -9.76 -2.97 -15.77
N HIS A 199 -10.63 -3.35 -16.71
CA HIS A 199 -11.94 -3.92 -16.42
C HIS A 199 -11.93 -5.43 -16.69
N LEU A 200 -12.87 -6.14 -16.08
CA LEU A 200 -13.05 -7.58 -16.33
C LEU A 200 -13.78 -7.80 -17.65
N ASP A 201 -13.20 -8.61 -18.54
CA ASP A 201 -13.88 -9.09 -19.73
C ASP A 201 -14.95 -10.15 -19.40
N ALA A 202 -15.66 -10.63 -20.42
CA ALA A 202 -16.69 -11.68 -20.26
C ALA A 202 -16.15 -13.02 -19.76
N HIS A 203 -14.82 -13.23 -19.78
CA HIS A 203 -14.11 -14.42 -19.32
C HIS A 203 -13.51 -14.24 -17.93
N GLY A 204 -13.65 -13.04 -17.31
CA GLY A 204 -13.09 -12.71 -16.01
C GLY A 204 -11.60 -12.37 -16.03
N ASN A 205 -11.04 -11.95 -17.18
CA ASN A 205 -9.69 -11.47 -17.31
C ASN A 205 -9.66 -9.95 -17.25
N TYR A 206 -8.66 -9.38 -16.61
CA TYR A 206 -8.42 -7.94 -16.62
C TYR A 206 -7.85 -7.49 -17.97
N VAL A 207 -8.58 -6.60 -18.67
CA VAL A 207 -8.19 -5.98 -19.93
C VAL A 207 -8.09 -4.47 -19.77
N PRO A 208 -7.05 -3.79 -20.30
CA PRO A 208 -6.88 -2.36 -20.11
C PRO A 208 -7.97 -1.58 -20.85
N GLN A 209 -8.65 -0.69 -20.16
CA GLN A 209 -9.70 0.17 -20.69
C GLN A 209 -9.28 1.64 -20.70
N TRP A 210 -8.47 2.06 -19.75
CA TRP A 210 -8.07 3.45 -19.63
C TRP A 210 -6.58 3.57 -19.34
N LYS A 211 -5.97 4.64 -19.83
CA LYS A 211 -4.56 4.93 -19.64
C LYS A 211 -4.32 6.41 -19.44
N PHE A 212 -3.50 6.76 -18.46
CA PHE A 212 -3.04 8.12 -18.21
C PHE A 212 -1.51 8.15 -18.01
N GLY A 213 -0.90 9.28 -18.37
CA GLY A 213 0.54 9.49 -18.29
C GLY A 213 1.23 9.34 -19.64
N LYS A 214 2.50 9.71 -19.67
CA LYS A 214 3.35 9.67 -20.88
C LYS A 214 4.39 8.55 -20.72
N PRO A 215 4.21 7.41 -21.40
CA PRO A 215 5.11 6.26 -21.26
C PRO A 215 6.55 6.51 -21.70
N GLU A 216 6.78 7.60 -22.42
CA GLU A 216 8.09 7.92 -23.02
C GLU A 216 9.04 8.66 -22.08
N LYS A 217 8.57 9.07 -20.88
CA LYS A 217 9.40 9.73 -19.88
C LYS A 217 9.80 8.76 -18.76
N GLU A 218 10.94 8.12 -18.90
CA GLU A 218 11.56 7.27 -17.87
C GLU A 218 11.79 7.98 -16.52
N THR A 219 11.58 9.29 -16.47
CA THR A 219 11.86 10.13 -15.29
C THR A 219 10.65 10.36 -14.39
N ASP A 220 9.46 10.01 -14.82
CA ASP A 220 8.23 10.22 -14.05
C ASP A 220 8.04 9.06 -13.09
N MET A 221 8.25 9.31 -11.81
CA MET A 221 8.15 8.31 -10.74
C MET A 221 6.80 8.44 -10.04
N ILE A 222 5.84 7.62 -10.45
CA ILE A 222 4.56 7.50 -9.74
C ILE A 222 4.80 6.64 -8.49
N HIS A 223 4.31 7.07 -7.33
CA HIS A 223 4.63 6.41 -6.08
C HIS A 223 3.47 6.34 -5.09
N ALA A 224 2.70 7.42 -4.92
CA ALA A 224 1.53 7.40 -4.05
C ALA A 224 0.34 6.74 -4.74
N THR A 225 -0.40 5.91 -4.01
CA THR A 225 -1.64 5.29 -4.46
C THR A 225 -2.58 5.08 -3.28
N TRP A 226 -3.85 5.45 -3.46
CA TRP A 226 -4.90 5.23 -2.46
C TRP A 226 -6.27 5.15 -3.12
N ALA A 227 -7.02 4.09 -2.88
CA ALA A 227 -8.42 3.97 -3.31
C ALA A 227 -9.36 4.26 -2.15
N CYS A 228 -10.36 5.10 -2.37
CA CYS A 228 -11.31 5.52 -1.32
C CYS A 228 -12.64 5.96 -1.90
N GLN A 229 -13.62 6.18 -1.02
CA GLN A 229 -14.79 6.98 -1.33
C GLN A 229 -14.44 8.45 -1.04
N LEU A 230 -14.33 9.30 -2.05
CA LEU A 230 -14.06 10.72 -1.92
C LEU A 230 -15.30 11.49 -2.37
N LEU A 231 -15.88 12.31 -1.49
CA LEU A 231 -17.16 12.99 -1.74
C LEU A 231 -18.27 12.01 -2.19
N GLY A 232 -18.24 10.79 -1.62
CA GLY A 232 -19.20 9.74 -1.96
C GLY A 232 -18.97 9.05 -3.31
N LYS A 233 -17.86 9.33 -4.02
CA LYS A 233 -17.51 8.72 -5.31
C LYS A 233 -16.32 7.77 -5.17
N PRO A 234 -16.34 6.57 -5.77
CA PRO A 234 -15.16 5.72 -5.87
C PRO A 234 -14.04 6.49 -6.57
N THR A 235 -12.90 6.64 -5.88
CA THR A 235 -11.80 7.50 -6.33
C THR A 235 -10.46 6.81 -6.16
N TRP A 236 -9.61 6.91 -7.17
CA TRP A 236 -8.21 6.52 -7.08
C TRP A 236 -7.32 7.76 -6.98
N ILE A 237 -6.68 7.96 -5.83
CA ILE A 237 -5.70 9.05 -5.61
C ILE A 237 -4.32 8.53 -5.99
N VAL A 238 -3.60 9.31 -6.80
CA VAL A 238 -2.27 8.97 -7.32
C VAL A 238 -1.35 10.17 -7.23
N GLY A 239 -0.10 9.94 -6.83
CA GLY A 239 0.92 10.99 -6.71
C GLY A 239 2.24 10.64 -7.38
N TRP A 240 2.85 11.65 -8.03
CA TRP A 240 4.16 11.60 -8.68
C TRP A 240 5.24 12.19 -7.78
N ARG A 241 6.37 11.51 -7.67
CA ARG A 241 7.57 12.03 -6.99
C ARG A 241 8.52 12.76 -7.94
N LYS A 242 8.46 12.45 -9.24
CA LYS A 242 9.26 13.09 -10.29
C LYS A 242 8.35 13.51 -11.44
N GLY A 243 8.93 14.12 -12.46
CA GLY A 243 8.17 14.66 -13.59
C GLY A 243 7.34 15.86 -13.17
N THR A 244 6.02 15.77 -13.32
CA THR A 244 5.08 16.85 -12.96
C THR A 244 4.95 17.06 -11.45
N LYS A 245 5.26 16.03 -10.64
CA LYS A 245 5.11 16.02 -9.19
C LYS A 245 3.69 16.32 -8.72
N ASP A 246 2.71 15.98 -9.52
CA ASP A 246 1.29 16.21 -9.25
C ASP A 246 0.71 15.15 -8.31
N THR A 247 -0.37 15.49 -7.64
CA THR A 247 -1.29 14.57 -6.96
C THR A 247 -2.66 14.74 -7.59
N ILE A 248 -3.24 13.65 -8.07
CA ILE A 248 -4.51 13.62 -8.78
C ILE A 248 -5.52 12.70 -8.11
N ALA A 249 -6.79 12.95 -8.37
CA ALA A 249 -7.93 12.08 -8.11
C ALA A 249 -8.51 11.60 -9.45
N ILE A 250 -8.77 10.32 -9.57
CA ILE A 250 -9.35 9.70 -10.76
C ILE A 250 -10.69 9.11 -10.36
N THR A 251 -11.76 9.52 -11.05
CA THR A 251 -13.13 9.09 -10.83
C THR A 251 -13.77 8.65 -12.12
N TRP A 252 -14.78 7.77 -12.03
CA TRP A 252 -15.60 7.41 -13.18
C TRP A 252 -16.66 8.48 -13.43
N ASP A 253 -16.79 8.91 -14.69
CA ASP A 253 -17.86 9.76 -15.17
C ASP A 253 -18.89 8.92 -15.95
N GLY A 254 -20.02 8.65 -15.33
CA GLY A 254 -21.09 7.86 -15.94
C GLY A 254 -21.81 8.55 -17.12
N GLU A 255 -21.65 9.86 -17.29
CA GLU A 255 -22.24 10.59 -18.42
C GLU A 255 -21.42 10.39 -19.69
N THR A 256 -20.10 10.46 -19.56
CA THR A 256 -19.18 10.24 -20.69
C THR A 256 -18.81 8.78 -20.88
N GLY A 257 -18.94 7.95 -19.84
CA GLY A 257 -18.50 6.56 -19.84
C GLY A 257 -16.98 6.44 -19.89
N ASP A 258 -16.25 7.38 -19.24
CA ASP A 258 -14.80 7.45 -19.21
C ASP A 258 -14.32 7.92 -17.83
N TYR A 259 -13.03 7.90 -17.57
CA TYR A 259 -12.43 8.36 -16.34
C TYR A 259 -12.07 9.85 -16.40
N HIS A 260 -12.46 10.57 -15.37
CA HIS A 260 -12.13 11.97 -15.16
C HIS A 260 -10.93 12.11 -14.22
N VAL A 261 -10.13 13.16 -14.42
CA VAL A 261 -8.92 13.44 -13.64
C VAL A 261 -8.97 14.84 -13.06
N ASP A 262 -9.02 14.94 -11.75
CA ASP A 262 -8.91 16.17 -10.99
C ASP A 262 -7.53 16.30 -10.33
N TYR A 263 -7.06 17.53 -10.14
CA TYR A 263 -5.79 17.81 -9.50
C TYR A 263 -5.99 18.24 -8.04
N ILE A 264 -5.49 17.44 -7.11
CA ILE A 264 -5.48 17.80 -5.68
C ILE A 264 -4.35 18.78 -5.40
N ASP A 265 -3.14 18.54 -5.96
CA ASP A 265 -2.01 19.44 -5.80
C ASP A 265 -1.00 19.27 -6.95
N ARG A 266 -0.10 20.25 -7.11
CA ARG A 266 0.90 20.27 -8.18
C ARG A 266 2.29 20.64 -7.68
N ASN A 267 3.32 20.05 -8.29
CA ASN A 267 4.74 20.34 -8.01
C ASN A 267 5.21 19.98 -6.59
N THR A 268 4.49 19.17 -5.84
CA THR A 268 4.79 18.85 -4.43
C THR A 268 5.52 17.52 -4.24
N GLY A 269 5.35 16.58 -5.15
CA GLY A 269 6.08 15.31 -5.11
C GLY A 269 5.56 14.33 -4.08
N CYS A 270 4.27 14.04 -4.12
CA CYS A 270 3.59 13.16 -3.17
C CYS A 270 4.15 11.73 -3.22
N ALA A 271 4.66 11.24 -2.09
CA ALA A 271 5.23 9.91 -1.94
C ALA A 271 4.25 8.90 -1.34
N ASN A 272 3.33 9.32 -0.51
CA ASN A 272 2.21 8.55 0.01
C ASN A 272 0.99 9.44 0.13
N ALA A 273 -0.18 8.85 -0.04
CA ALA A 273 -1.46 9.50 0.20
C ALA A 273 -2.35 8.60 1.05
N MET A 274 -3.23 9.20 1.81
CA MET A 274 -4.34 8.53 2.49
C MET A 274 -5.54 9.45 2.57
N HIS A 275 -6.71 8.87 2.72
CA HIS A 275 -7.98 9.60 2.88
C HIS A 275 -8.63 9.21 4.22
N PHE A 276 -9.29 10.15 4.83
CA PHE A 276 -10.20 9.92 5.95
C PHE A 276 -11.28 11.01 6.00
N VAL A 277 -12.39 10.72 6.67
CA VAL A 277 -13.41 11.71 6.99
C VAL A 277 -13.15 12.24 8.40
N ASN A 278 -13.01 13.55 8.55
CA ASN A 278 -12.72 14.16 9.84
C ASN A 278 -13.98 14.25 10.74
N ALA A 279 -13.81 14.69 11.99
CA ALA A 279 -14.91 14.82 12.95
C ALA A 279 -16.01 15.83 12.54
N LYS A 280 -15.77 16.66 11.54
CA LYS A 280 -16.75 17.60 10.96
C LYS A 280 -17.50 17.01 9.76
N GLY A 281 -17.19 15.76 9.37
CA GLY A 281 -17.76 15.12 8.20
C GLY A 281 -17.12 15.54 6.88
N GLN A 282 -15.95 16.20 6.91
CA GLN A 282 -15.26 16.64 5.70
C GLN A 282 -14.28 15.55 5.22
N ASP A 283 -14.22 15.37 3.94
CA ASP A 283 -13.22 14.52 3.28
C ASP A 283 -11.84 15.19 3.35
N VAL A 284 -10.85 14.45 3.84
CA VAL A 284 -9.48 14.93 4.00
C VAL A 284 -8.52 13.96 3.33
N VAL A 285 -7.71 14.47 2.43
CA VAL A 285 -6.58 13.76 1.85
C VAL A 285 -5.30 14.23 2.54
N VAL A 286 -4.51 13.29 3.05
CA VAL A 286 -3.16 13.58 3.57
C VAL A 286 -2.14 13.15 2.55
N GLY A 287 -1.28 14.08 2.12
CA GLY A 287 -0.16 13.81 1.23
C GLY A 287 1.18 13.97 1.95
N THR A 288 2.09 13.02 1.76
CA THR A 288 3.49 13.22 2.14
C THR A 288 4.26 13.76 0.94
N ASN A 289 4.38 15.07 0.86
CA ASN A 289 4.99 15.82 -0.24
C ASN A 289 6.53 15.83 -0.09
N ARG A 290 7.11 14.67 -0.34
CA ARG A 290 8.51 14.38 -0.03
C ARG A 290 9.50 15.32 -0.73
N GLU A 291 9.19 15.75 -1.92
CA GLU A 291 10.11 16.55 -2.74
C GLU A 291 10.15 18.04 -2.32
N ILE A 292 9.33 18.40 -1.32
CA ILE A 292 9.32 19.73 -0.68
C ILE A 292 9.33 19.63 0.86
N ASP A 293 9.64 18.44 1.42
CA ASP A 293 9.74 18.17 2.86
C ASP A 293 8.48 18.53 3.66
N GLU A 294 7.29 18.24 3.11
CA GLU A 294 6.00 18.62 3.67
C GLU A 294 5.11 17.42 3.95
N VAL A 295 4.26 17.52 4.97
CA VAL A 295 3.03 16.71 5.13
C VAL A 295 1.86 17.67 5.03
N ALA A 296 1.07 17.56 3.97
CA ALA A 296 -0.08 18.40 3.71
C ALA A 296 -1.39 17.68 4.04
N MET A 297 -2.39 18.46 4.46
CA MET A 297 -3.78 18.03 4.63
C MET A 297 -4.66 18.87 3.72
N TYR A 298 -5.29 18.22 2.76
CA TYR A 298 -6.21 18.85 1.81
C TYR A 298 -7.64 18.54 2.24
N ILE A 299 -8.43 19.57 2.53
CA ILE A 299 -9.88 19.43 2.70
C ILE A 299 -10.47 19.47 1.30
N ILE A 300 -11.20 18.43 0.93
CA ILE A 300 -11.79 18.29 -0.39
C ILE A 300 -13.26 18.72 -0.31
N GLU A 301 -13.67 19.62 -1.20
CA GLU A 301 -15.02 20.16 -1.30
C GLU A 301 -15.49 20.09 -2.76
N GLU A 302 -16.78 19.98 -2.98
CA GLU A 302 -17.34 20.14 -4.33
C GLU A 302 -17.30 21.62 -4.72
N ASP A 303 -16.94 21.94 -5.98
CA ASP A 303 -16.93 23.30 -6.54
C ASP A 303 -18.36 23.90 -6.70
#